data_4d2778b9238354196e48a23cc4a5f76a
#
_entry.id   4d2778b9238354196e48a23cc4a5f76a
#
_cell.length_a   1.000
_cell.length_b   1.000
_cell.length_c   1.000
_cell.angle_alpha   90.00
_cell.angle_beta   90.00
_cell.angle_gamma   90.00
#
_symmetry.space_group_name_H-M   'P 1'
#
loop_
_entity.id
_entity.type
_entity.pdbx_description
1 polymer ?
#
loop_
_entity_poly.entity_id
_entity_poly.type
_entity_poly.pdbx_seq_one_letter_code
_entity_poly.pdbx_strand_id
1 'polypeptide(L)'
;MDHFAGLDVSVKETSVCILDDAGKIVKEVKVASEPQALLKVLGNPIYSFKRIGLEAGPLSQWLFSALAEAELPVICVETRHMQAVLKAQINKTDRNDARGIAQMMRVGMYRPVHVKTLRSQKLRMLLTHRKLLQSKAIAIENDLRGTLRNFGLKVGVVGTVRFEARIQELVETIPDLAVLVGPLLVVRRAYANRSSSCTAACWPSCETTRYAGA
;
A
#
# COMPACT_ATOMS: atom_id res chain seq x y z
N MET A 1 23.00 -11.88 -26.83
CA MET A 1 21.67 -12.51 -26.80
C MET A 1 20.87 -11.81 -25.73
N ASP A 2 19.74 -11.21 -26.09
CA ASP A 2 18.92 -10.47 -25.14
C ASP A 2 18.12 -11.43 -24.23
N HIS A 3 17.94 -11.05 -22.98
CA HIS A 3 17.15 -11.81 -22.02
C HIS A 3 15.96 -10.99 -21.54
N PHE A 4 14.89 -11.70 -21.18
CA PHE A 4 13.66 -11.13 -20.66
C PHE A 4 13.28 -11.87 -19.39
N ALA A 5 12.93 -11.15 -18.32
CA ALA A 5 12.51 -11.78 -17.09
C ALA A 5 11.09 -11.36 -16.69
N GLY A 6 10.41 -12.28 -16.03
CA GLY A 6 9.13 -12.06 -15.38
C GLY A 6 9.22 -12.40 -13.90
N LEU A 7 8.71 -11.50 -13.06
CA LEU A 7 8.69 -11.62 -11.62
C LEU A 7 7.24 -11.66 -11.15
N ASP A 8 6.80 -12.81 -10.66
CA ASP A 8 5.53 -12.93 -9.93
C ASP A 8 5.82 -12.90 -8.44
N VAL A 9 5.40 -11.79 -7.79
CA VAL A 9 5.79 -11.44 -6.42
C VAL A 9 4.68 -11.73 -5.44
N SER A 10 4.93 -12.64 -4.51
CA SER A 10 4.15 -12.80 -3.29
C SER A 10 4.90 -12.24 -2.07
N VAL A 11 4.26 -12.25 -0.89
CA VAL A 11 4.87 -11.66 0.32
C VAL A 11 6.13 -12.38 0.76
N LYS A 12 6.18 -13.70 0.62
CA LYS A 12 7.31 -14.53 1.09
C LYS A 12 8.33 -14.81 -0.01
N GLU A 13 7.85 -15.15 -1.19
CA GLU A 13 8.66 -15.68 -2.28
C GLU A 13 8.24 -15.08 -3.61
N THR A 14 9.22 -14.89 -4.49
CA THR A 14 9.03 -14.42 -5.85
C THR A 14 9.41 -15.53 -6.82
N SER A 15 8.51 -15.86 -7.73
CA SER A 15 8.81 -16.73 -8.87
C SER A 15 9.47 -15.91 -9.96
N VAL A 16 10.62 -16.35 -10.42
CA VAL A 16 11.42 -15.71 -11.47
C VAL A 16 11.49 -16.64 -12.68
N CYS A 17 11.13 -16.14 -13.85
CA CYS A 17 11.36 -16.81 -15.11
C CYS A 17 12.20 -15.94 -16.04
N ILE A 18 13.25 -16.50 -16.61
CA ILE A 18 14.17 -15.84 -17.55
C ILE A 18 14.04 -16.55 -18.90
N LEU A 19 13.77 -15.76 -19.92
CA LEU A 19 13.67 -16.22 -21.33
C LEU A 19 14.78 -15.61 -22.17
N ASP A 20 15.16 -16.34 -23.22
CA ASP A 20 15.98 -15.81 -24.30
C ASP A 20 15.14 -15.12 -25.41
N ASP A 21 15.79 -14.61 -26.43
CA ASP A 21 15.13 -13.96 -27.60
C ASP A 21 14.16 -14.89 -28.33
N ALA A 22 14.42 -16.19 -28.35
CA ALA A 22 13.57 -17.19 -28.98
C ALA A 22 12.35 -17.55 -28.11
N GLY A 23 12.32 -17.08 -26.84
CA GLY A 23 11.27 -17.40 -25.89
C GLY A 23 11.47 -18.73 -25.15
N LYS A 24 12.66 -19.32 -25.27
CA LYS A 24 13.03 -20.53 -24.54
C LYS A 24 13.37 -20.16 -23.09
N ILE A 25 12.93 -20.99 -22.17
CA ILE A 25 13.21 -20.82 -20.75
C ILE A 25 14.70 -21.12 -20.48
N VAL A 26 15.44 -20.11 -20.06
CA VAL A 26 16.84 -20.21 -19.67
C VAL A 26 16.96 -20.59 -18.19
N LYS A 27 16.12 -19.98 -17.35
CA LYS A 27 16.11 -20.26 -15.90
C LYS A 27 14.73 -20.02 -15.30
N GLU A 28 14.37 -20.88 -14.40
CA GLU A 28 13.24 -20.69 -13.49
C GLU A 28 13.70 -20.99 -12.07
N VAL A 29 13.34 -20.10 -11.16
CA VAL A 29 13.70 -20.24 -9.76
C VAL A 29 12.67 -19.50 -8.89
N LYS A 30 12.49 -19.99 -7.68
CA LYS A 30 11.72 -19.34 -6.63
C LYS A 30 12.68 -18.87 -5.54
N VAL A 31 12.62 -17.59 -5.21
CA VAL A 31 13.53 -16.95 -4.23
C VAL A 31 12.74 -16.14 -3.23
N ALA A 32 13.35 -15.79 -2.10
CA ALA A 32 12.73 -14.88 -1.14
C ALA A 32 12.39 -13.54 -1.82
N SER A 33 11.26 -12.93 -1.46
CA SER A 33 10.84 -11.62 -1.95
C SER A 33 11.66 -10.50 -1.29
N GLU A 34 12.96 -10.56 -1.47
CA GLU A 34 13.96 -9.65 -0.94
C GLU A 34 14.89 -9.16 -2.06
N PRO A 35 15.28 -7.86 -2.07
CA PRO A 35 16.15 -7.32 -3.10
C PRO A 35 17.42 -8.13 -3.33
N GLN A 36 18.11 -8.51 -2.24
CA GLN A 36 19.37 -9.24 -2.33
C GLN A 36 19.22 -10.62 -2.96
N ALA A 37 18.10 -11.31 -2.70
CA ALA A 37 17.81 -12.61 -3.28
C ALA A 37 17.52 -12.50 -4.79
N LEU A 38 16.79 -11.47 -5.20
CA LEU A 38 16.53 -11.17 -6.60
C LEU A 38 17.80 -10.74 -7.34
N LEU A 39 18.61 -9.87 -6.75
CA LEU A 39 19.88 -9.40 -7.33
C LEU A 39 20.87 -10.54 -7.53
N LYS A 40 20.94 -11.54 -6.66
CA LYS A 40 21.78 -12.75 -6.87
C LYS A 40 21.37 -13.52 -8.13
N VAL A 41 20.11 -13.49 -8.52
CA VAL A 41 19.63 -14.20 -9.71
C VAL A 41 19.76 -13.32 -10.95
N LEU A 42 19.30 -12.06 -10.86
CA LEU A 42 19.19 -11.14 -11.99
C LEU A 42 20.50 -10.41 -12.29
N GLY A 43 21.35 -10.18 -11.29
CA GLY A 43 22.65 -9.52 -11.46
C GLY A 43 23.75 -10.43 -12.00
N ASN A 44 23.44 -11.66 -12.41
CA ASN A 44 24.43 -12.56 -13.00
C ASN A 44 24.87 -12.03 -14.39
N PRO A 45 26.17 -11.79 -14.63
CA PRO A 45 26.69 -11.20 -15.87
C PRO A 45 26.45 -12.06 -17.13
N ILE A 46 26.04 -13.31 -16.97
CA ILE A 46 25.63 -14.17 -18.10
C ILE A 46 24.38 -13.62 -18.81
N TYR A 47 23.52 -12.87 -18.07
CA TYR A 47 22.27 -12.35 -18.61
C TYR A 47 22.42 -10.89 -19.04
N SER A 48 22.12 -10.60 -20.30
CA SER A 48 21.95 -9.25 -20.82
C SER A 48 20.44 -8.95 -20.88
N PHE A 49 19.89 -8.40 -19.80
CA PHE A 49 18.47 -8.12 -19.75
C PHE A 49 18.10 -6.90 -20.59
N LYS A 50 17.12 -7.07 -21.45
CA LYS A 50 16.47 -5.98 -22.19
C LYS A 50 15.28 -5.42 -21.41
N ARG A 51 14.54 -6.28 -20.71
CA ARG A 51 13.38 -5.92 -19.89
C ARG A 51 13.15 -6.96 -18.80
N ILE A 52 12.81 -6.46 -17.61
CA ILE A 52 12.42 -7.26 -16.45
C ILE A 52 11.05 -6.80 -16.01
N GLY A 53 10.02 -7.63 -16.15
CA GLY A 53 8.64 -7.32 -15.76
C GLY A 53 8.40 -7.63 -14.29
N LEU A 54 7.82 -6.68 -13.57
CA LEU A 54 7.42 -6.80 -12.18
C LEU A 54 5.95 -6.40 -12.06
N GLU A 55 5.08 -7.32 -11.63
CA GLU A 55 3.66 -6.99 -11.45
C GLU A 55 3.44 -5.99 -10.31
N ALA A 56 2.56 -5.01 -10.54
CA ALA A 56 2.21 -4.01 -9.52
C ALA A 56 1.46 -4.66 -8.34
N GLY A 57 2.06 -4.64 -7.16
CA GLY A 57 1.55 -5.25 -5.94
C GLY A 57 2.11 -4.58 -4.68
N PRO A 58 1.85 -5.14 -3.49
CA PRO A 58 2.26 -4.53 -2.21
C PRO A 58 3.78 -4.29 -2.07
N LEU A 59 4.60 -5.22 -2.57
CA LEU A 59 6.07 -5.14 -2.50
C LEU A 59 6.70 -4.53 -3.76
N SER A 60 5.92 -4.33 -4.83
CA SER A 60 6.47 -3.97 -6.14
C SER A 60 7.31 -2.69 -6.12
N GLN A 61 6.91 -1.71 -5.34
CA GLN A 61 7.58 -0.42 -5.29
C GLN A 61 8.94 -0.48 -4.61
N TRP A 62 9.06 -1.24 -3.53
CA TRP A 62 10.31 -1.48 -2.82
C TRP A 62 11.30 -2.30 -3.67
N LEU A 63 10.82 -3.39 -4.26
CA LEU A 63 11.63 -4.23 -5.13
C LEU A 63 12.04 -3.50 -6.42
N PHE A 64 11.12 -2.74 -7.02
CA PHE A 64 11.41 -1.91 -8.20
C PHE A 64 12.55 -0.93 -7.91
N SER A 65 12.47 -0.19 -6.80
CA SER A 65 13.50 0.78 -6.45
C SER A 65 14.88 0.13 -6.31
N ALA A 66 14.95 -1.00 -5.59
CA ALA A 66 16.22 -1.70 -5.38
C ALA A 66 16.80 -2.30 -6.68
N LEU A 67 15.95 -2.83 -7.56
CA LEU A 67 16.39 -3.36 -8.85
C LEU A 67 16.81 -2.24 -9.81
N ALA A 68 16.12 -1.11 -9.80
CA ALA A 68 16.47 0.07 -10.59
C ALA A 68 17.78 0.74 -10.10
N GLU A 69 18.02 0.80 -8.79
CA GLU A 69 19.28 1.25 -8.20
C GLU A 69 20.46 0.37 -8.61
N ALA A 70 20.19 -0.90 -8.90
CA ALA A 70 21.20 -1.84 -9.43
C ALA A 70 21.30 -1.78 -10.98
N GLU A 71 20.78 -0.72 -11.61
CA GLU A 71 20.79 -0.47 -13.06
C GLU A 71 20.14 -1.57 -13.92
N LEU A 72 19.26 -2.38 -13.32
CA LEU A 72 18.51 -3.39 -14.06
C LEU A 72 17.31 -2.74 -14.78
N PRO A 73 16.99 -3.16 -16.03
CA PRO A 73 15.91 -2.59 -16.83
C PRO A 73 14.53 -3.09 -16.38
N VAL A 74 14.19 -2.80 -15.12
CA VAL A 74 12.94 -3.22 -14.50
C VAL A 74 11.76 -2.33 -14.91
N ILE A 75 10.63 -2.93 -15.20
CA ILE A 75 9.39 -2.28 -15.60
C ILE A 75 8.27 -2.79 -14.69
N CYS A 76 7.61 -1.87 -13.98
CA CYS A 76 6.40 -2.22 -13.24
C CYS A 76 5.21 -2.25 -14.20
N VAL A 77 4.42 -3.33 -14.17
CA VAL A 77 3.33 -3.56 -15.11
C VAL A 77 1.97 -3.63 -14.42
N GLU A 78 0.92 -3.22 -15.15
CA GLU A 78 -0.44 -3.15 -14.61
C GLU A 78 -1.02 -4.55 -14.39
N THR A 79 -1.40 -4.87 -13.15
CA THR A 79 -2.00 -6.13 -12.73
C THR A 79 -3.22 -6.54 -13.56
N ARG A 80 -4.13 -5.61 -13.87
CA ARG A 80 -5.36 -5.91 -14.62
C ARG A 80 -5.05 -6.36 -16.05
N HIS A 81 -4.09 -5.69 -16.70
CA HIS A 81 -3.66 -6.06 -18.05
C HIS A 81 -2.98 -7.42 -18.03
N MET A 82 -2.11 -7.66 -17.06
CA MET A 82 -1.44 -8.95 -16.85
C MET A 82 -2.45 -10.07 -16.65
N GLN A 83 -3.40 -9.90 -15.73
CA GLN A 83 -4.43 -10.90 -15.46
C GLN A 83 -5.33 -11.21 -16.67
N ALA A 84 -5.62 -10.22 -17.53
CA ALA A 84 -6.41 -10.45 -18.73
C ALA A 84 -5.70 -11.42 -19.69
N VAL A 85 -4.38 -11.28 -19.84
CA VAL A 85 -3.55 -12.16 -20.67
C VAL A 85 -3.35 -13.52 -20.01
N LEU A 86 -3.06 -13.57 -18.70
CA LEU A 86 -2.80 -14.79 -17.96
C LEU A 86 -4.06 -15.64 -17.75
N LYS A 87 -5.27 -15.05 -17.73
CA LYS A 87 -6.54 -15.79 -17.67
C LYS A 87 -6.79 -16.72 -18.86
N ALA A 88 -6.12 -16.49 -19.96
CA ALA A 88 -6.16 -17.40 -21.10
C ALA A 88 -5.39 -18.72 -20.85
N GLN A 89 -4.61 -18.80 -19.77
CA GLN A 89 -3.87 -20.01 -19.39
C GLN A 89 -4.74 -20.91 -18.53
N ILE A 90 -4.78 -22.20 -18.86
CA ILE A 90 -5.68 -23.21 -18.22
C ILE A 90 -5.28 -23.50 -16.76
N ASN A 91 -3.99 -23.39 -16.41
CA ASN A 91 -3.48 -23.67 -15.07
C ASN A 91 -2.81 -22.46 -14.46
N LYS A 92 -3.45 -21.83 -13.48
CA LYS A 92 -2.88 -20.71 -12.72
C LYS A 92 -1.94 -21.24 -11.64
N THR A 93 -0.66 -20.88 -11.76
CA THR A 93 0.39 -21.11 -10.73
C THR A 93 1.36 -19.94 -10.79
N ASP A 94 1.98 -19.57 -9.65
CA ASP A 94 3.00 -18.51 -9.57
C ASP A 94 4.10 -18.67 -10.65
N ARG A 95 4.46 -19.91 -10.95
CA ARG A 95 5.44 -20.25 -11.98
C ARG A 95 4.96 -19.90 -13.39
N ASN A 96 3.71 -20.22 -13.69
CA ASN A 96 3.11 -19.90 -14.99
C ASN A 96 2.86 -18.39 -15.13
N ASP A 97 2.52 -17.71 -14.04
CA ASP A 97 2.35 -16.26 -14.01
C ASP A 97 3.69 -15.57 -14.28
N ALA A 98 4.80 -15.99 -13.67
CA ALA A 98 6.14 -15.51 -13.97
C ALA A 98 6.55 -15.74 -15.44
N ARG A 99 6.24 -16.91 -16.01
CA ARG A 99 6.46 -17.21 -17.45
C ARG A 99 5.67 -16.28 -18.34
N GLY A 100 4.40 -16.08 -18.04
CA GLY A 100 3.52 -15.17 -18.78
C GLY A 100 4.05 -13.74 -18.77
N ILE A 101 4.48 -13.24 -17.60
CA ILE A 101 5.11 -11.92 -17.46
C ILE A 101 6.37 -11.83 -18.34
N ALA A 102 7.25 -12.84 -18.28
CA ALA A 102 8.48 -12.87 -19.08
C ALA A 102 8.18 -12.85 -20.59
N GLN A 103 7.17 -13.61 -21.06
CA GLN A 103 6.74 -13.60 -22.45
C GLN A 103 6.20 -12.23 -22.87
N MET A 104 5.41 -11.59 -22.05
CA MET A 104 4.90 -10.24 -22.33
C MET A 104 6.03 -9.22 -22.42
N MET A 105 7.07 -9.35 -21.59
CA MET A 105 8.26 -8.51 -21.68
C MET A 105 9.01 -8.75 -23.00
N ARG A 106 9.09 -10.01 -23.43
CA ARG A 106 9.75 -10.37 -24.69
C ARG A 106 9.03 -9.78 -25.91
N VAL A 107 7.72 -9.98 -26.00
CA VAL A 107 6.94 -9.52 -27.17
C VAL A 107 6.55 -8.04 -27.10
N GLY A 108 6.80 -7.35 -25.98
CA GLY A 108 6.43 -5.94 -25.81
C GLY A 108 4.95 -5.68 -25.53
N MET A 109 4.18 -6.70 -25.16
CA MET A 109 2.74 -6.60 -24.86
C MET A 109 2.51 -6.34 -23.36
N TYR A 110 2.88 -5.16 -22.89
CA TYR A 110 2.68 -4.78 -21.47
C TYR A 110 2.27 -3.32 -21.37
N ARG A 111 1.63 -2.97 -20.25
CA ARG A 111 1.29 -1.59 -19.91
C ARG A 111 2.11 -1.16 -18.68
N PRO A 112 3.06 -0.23 -18.85
CA PRO A 112 3.87 0.22 -17.74
C PRO A 112 3.04 1.04 -16.76
N VAL A 113 3.33 0.88 -15.47
CA VAL A 113 2.74 1.68 -14.38
C VAL A 113 3.82 2.57 -13.80
N HIS A 114 3.48 3.84 -13.61
CA HIS A 114 4.36 4.77 -12.92
C HIS A 114 4.57 4.35 -11.47
N VAL A 115 5.81 4.08 -11.11
CA VAL A 115 6.21 3.77 -9.74
C VAL A 115 6.35 5.08 -8.96
N LYS A 116 5.57 5.23 -7.90
CA LYS A 116 5.56 6.44 -7.08
C LYS A 116 6.87 6.62 -6.33
N THR A 117 7.28 7.87 -6.15
CA THR A 117 8.44 8.18 -5.32
C THR A 117 8.19 7.81 -3.84
N LEU A 118 9.25 7.52 -3.11
CA LEU A 118 9.18 7.23 -1.66
C LEU A 118 8.50 8.37 -0.88
N ARG A 119 8.74 9.64 -1.28
CA ARG A 119 8.07 10.81 -0.71
C ARG A 119 6.56 10.74 -0.91
N SER A 120 6.09 10.46 -2.13
CA SER A 120 4.67 10.33 -2.43
C SER A 120 4.00 9.17 -1.67
N GLN A 121 4.74 8.08 -1.45
CA GLN A 121 4.26 6.95 -0.63
C GLN A 121 4.05 7.36 0.82
N LYS A 122 5.05 8.02 1.42
CA LYS A 122 4.99 8.50 2.81
C LYS A 122 3.82 9.44 3.03
N LEU A 123 3.62 10.40 2.09
CA LEU A 123 2.48 11.31 2.14
C LEU A 123 1.14 10.58 2.04
N ARG A 124 1.01 9.62 1.13
CA ARG A 124 -0.21 8.82 1.00
C ARG A 124 -0.49 8.01 2.27
N MET A 125 0.54 7.38 2.85
CA MET A 125 0.41 6.65 4.11
C MET A 125 -0.07 7.56 5.24
N LEU A 126 0.52 8.74 5.37
CA LEU A 126 0.14 9.74 6.37
C LEU A 126 -1.34 10.17 6.23
N LEU A 127 -1.79 10.46 5.00
CA LEU A 127 -3.19 10.82 4.74
C LEU A 127 -4.16 9.66 5.02
N THR A 128 -3.76 8.44 4.68
CA THR A 128 -4.56 7.23 4.95
C THR A 128 -4.68 6.98 6.44
N HIS A 129 -3.59 7.10 7.20
CA HIS A 129 -3.59 6.94 8.65
C HIS A 129 -4.40 8.04 9.33
N ARG A 130 -4.28 9.30 8.89
CA ARG A 130 -5.11 10.40 9.38
C ARG A 130 -6.60 10.10 9.20
N LYS A 131 -7.00 9.66 8.00
CA LYS A 131 -8.39 9.28 7.70
C LYS A 131 -8.87 8.14 8.59
N LEU A 132 -8.03 7.14 8.83
CA LEU A 132 -8.34 6.02 9.72
C LEU A 132 -8.58 6.50 11.16
N LEU A 133 -7.67 7.30 11.73
CA LEU A 133 -7.81 7.84 13.08
C LEU A 133 -9.08 8.68 13.23
N GLN A 134 -9.37 9.53 12.25
CA GLN A 134 -10.59 10.34 12.23
C GLN A 134 -11.85 9.47 12.16
N SER A 135 -11.88 8.45 11.32
CA SER A 135 -13.03 7.54 11.21
C SER A 135 -13.28 6.76 12.50
N LYS A 136 -12.22 6.37 13.22
CA LYS A 136 -12.34 5.69 14.52
C LYS A 136 -12.87 6.61 15.61
N ALA A 137 -12.43 7.87 15.66
CA ALA A 137 -12.99 8.86 16.57
C ALA A 137 -14.49 9.07 16.33
N ILE A 138 -14.91 9.22 15.07
CA ILE A 138 -16.33 9.37 14.67
C ILE A 138 -17.13 8.11 15.03
N ALA A 139 -16.57 6.92 14.84
CA ALA A 139 -17.23 5.67 15.18
C ALA A 139 -17.56 5.61 16.69
N ILE A 140 -16.61 6.01 17.56
CA ILE A 140 -16.82 6.09 19.01
C ILE A 140 -17.89 7.14 19.34
N GLU A 141 -17.87 8.31 18.71
CA GLU A 141 -18.91 9.33 18.91
C GLU A 141 -20.30 8.80 18.56
N ASN A 142 -20.43 8.08 17.47
CA ASN A 142 -21.70 7.50 17.02
C ASN A 142 -22.18 6.38 17.96
N ASP A 143 -21.27 5.54 18.45
CA ASP A 143 -21.57 4.50 19.42
C ASP A 143 -22.08 5.11 20.73
N LEU A 144 -21.39 6.10 21.31
CA LEU A 144 -21.82 6.81 22.50
C LEU A 144 -23.19 7.48 22.31
N ARG A 145 -23.43 8.11 21.15
CA ARG A 145 -24.75 8.68 20.83
C ARG A 145 -25.85 7.62 20.76
N GLY A 146 -25.52 6.44 20.23
CA GLY A 146 -26.44 5.31 20.10
C GLY A 146 -26.77 4.69 21.46
N THR A 147 -25.76 4.34 22.23
CA THR A 147 -25.91 3.64 23.52
C THR A 147 -26.57 4.51 24.58
N LEU A 148 -26.20 5.79 24.70
CA LEU A 148 -26.80 6.72 25.66
C LEU A 148 -28.29 6.98 25.41
N ARG A 149 -28.75 6.87 24.16
CA ARG A 149 -30.21 6.98 23.84
C ARG A 149 -31.04 5.91 24.52
N ASN A 150 -30.49 4.71 24.75
CA ASN A 150 -31.20 3.63 25.44
C ASN A 150 -31.54 4.01 26.88
N PHE A 151 -30.82 4.99 27.46
CA PHE A 151 -31.05 5.54 28.80
C PHE A 151 -31.77 6.88 28.77
N GLY A 152 -32.34 7.27 27.61
CA GLY A 152 -33.02 8.56 27.46
C GLY A 152 -32.10 9.78 27.34
N LEU A 153 -30.78 9.56 27.36
CA LEU A 153 -29.78 10.63 27.31
C LEU A 153 -29.49 11.04 25.87
N LYS A 154 -29.93 12.23 25.48
CA LYS A 154 -29.79 12.76 24.13
C LYS A 154 -28.61 13.72 24.05
N VAL A 155 -27.56 13.35 23.34
CA VAL A 155 -26.35 14.19 23.16
C VAL A 155 -26.66 15.48 22.39
N GLY A 156 -27.57 15.41 21.41
CA GLY A 156 -27.93 16.55 20.56
C GLY A 156 -26.86 16.89 19.52
N VAL A 157 -26.98 18.07 18.92
CA VAL A 157 -26.00 18.58 17.93
C VAL A 157 -24.87 19.28 18.69
N VAL A 158 -23.70 18.66 18.74
CA VAL A 158 -22.54 19.16 19.48
C VAL A 158 -21.29 19.04 18.60
N GLY A 159 -20.50 20.11 18.54
CA GLY A 159 -19.21 20.10 17.85
C GLY A 159 -18.17 19.23 18.55
N THR A 160 -17.15 18.83 17.79
CA THR A 160 -16.09 17.88 18.24
C THR A 160 -15.40 18.30 19.54
N VAL A 161 -15.17 19.60 19.75
CA VAL A 161 -14.49 20.15 20.93
C VAL A 161 -15.36 20.00 22.19
N ARG A 162 -16.67 20.23 22.09
CA ARG A 162 -17.60 20.18 23.22
C ARG A 162 -18.17 18.78 23.47
N PHE A 163 -17.90 17.83 22.59
CA PHE A 163 -18.53 16.51 22.65
C PHE A 163 -18.27 15.79 23.97
N GLU A 164 -17.01 15.79 24.43
CA GLU A 164 -16.61 15.11 25.66
C GLU A 164 -17.28 15.74 26.90
N ALA A 165 -17.22 17.07 27.02
CA ALA A 165 -17.88 17.79 28.11
C ALA A 165 -19.38 17.52 28.14
N ARG A 166 -20.03 17.45 26.96
CA ARG A 166 -21.46 17.13 26.88
C ARG A 166 -21.79 15.72 27.31
N ILE A 167 -20.95 14.73 27.00
CA ILE A 167 -21.15 13.36 27.50
C ILE A 167 -20.99 13.32 29.00
N GLN A 168 -19.95 13.95 29.57
CA GLN A 168 -19.70 13.99 30.99
C GLN A 168 -20.89 14.64 31.75
N GLU A 169 -21.39 15.77 31.26
CA GLU A 169 -22.59 16.42 31.82
C GLU A 169 -23.81 15.48 31.85
N LEU A 170 -24.05 14.75 30.77
CA LEU A 170 -25.20 13.83 30.68
C LEU A 170 -25.13 12.64 31.62
N VAL A 171 -23.93 12.16 31.96
CA VAL A 171 -23.75 11.00 32.85
C VAL A 171 -23.35 11.37 34.27
N GLU A 172 -23.25 12.66 34.59
CA GLU A 172 -22.81 13.17 35.91
C GLU A 172 -23.66 12.59 37.07
N THR A 173 -24.96 12.47 36.86
CA THR A 173 -25.89 11.95 37.87
C THR A 173 -26.02 10.42 37.87
N ILE A 174 -25.32 9.72 36.98
CA ILE A 174 -25.44 8.27 36.77
C ILE A 174 -24.03 7.64 36.81
N PRO A 175 -23.48 7.35 38.02
CA PRO A 175 -22.10 6.90 38.17
C PRO A 175 -21.74 5.65 37.35
N ASP A 176 -22.66 4.70 37.23
CA ASP A 176 -22.45 3.47 36.48
C ASP A 176 -22.23 3.76 35.00
N LEU A 177 -22.97 4.69 34.39
CA LEU A 177 -22.77 5.11 33.03
C LEU A 177 -21.47 5.91 32.86
N ALA A 178 -21.10 6.73 33.83
CA ALA A 178 -19.83 7.47 33.79
C ALA A 178 -18.63 6.52 33.73
N VAL A 179 -18.66 5.41 34.48
CA VAL A 179 -17.63 4.35 34.41
C VAL A 179 -17.57 3.70 33.05
N LEU A 180 -18.71 3.44 32.40
CA LEU A 180 -18.78 2.78 31.08
C LEU A 180 -18.33 3.69 29.93
N VAL A 181 -18.66 4.98 29.96
CA VAL A 181 -18.30 5.91 28.88
C VAL A 181 -16.87 6.44 29.01
N GLY A 182 -16.31 6.48 30.21
CA GLY A 182 -14.99 7.03 30.51
C GLY A 182 -13.87 6.49 29.58
N PRO A 183 -13.69 5.17 29.47
CA PRO A 183 -12.69 4.58 28.59
C PRO A 183 -12.85 4.98 27.11
N LEU A 184 -14.09 5.05 26.61
CA LEU A 184 -14.37 5.44 25.22
C LEU A 184 -14.02 6.91 24.96
N LEU A 185 -14.25 7.80 25.92
CA LEU A 185 -13.85 9.22 25.81
C LEU A 185 -12.33 9.37 25.78
N VAL A 186 -11.59 8.60 26.58
CA VAL A 186 -10.12 8.59 26.57
C VAL A 186 -9.59 8.16 25.19
N VAL A 187 -10.09 7.06 24.65
CA VAL A 187 -9.69 6.53 23.34
C VAL A 187 -10.07 7.51 22.21
N ARG A 188 -11.27 8.08 22.25
CA ARG A 188 -11.72 9.10 21.30
C ARG A 188 -10.79 10.30 21.28
N ARG A 189 -10.41 10.83 22.45
CA ARG A 189 -9.47 11.95 22.60
C ARG A 189 -8.11 11.63 22.00
N ALA A 190 -7.59 10.42 22.27
CA ALA A 190 -6.33 9.96 21.71
C ALA A 190 -6.36 9.95 20.16
N TYR A 191 -7.42 9.44 19.54
CA TYR A 191 -7.57 9.43 18.10
C TYR A 191 -7.71 10.84 17.50
N ALA A 192 -8.48 11.72 18.12
CA ALA A 192 -8.66 13.09 17.68
C ALA A 192 -7.32 13.87 17.69
N ASN A 193 -6.57 13.78 18.78
CA ASN A 193 -5.28 14.45 18.92
C ASN A 193 -4.25 13.93 17.91
N ARG A 194 -4.17 12.61 17.70
CA ARG A 194 -3.25 12.01 16.73
C ARG A 194 -3.62 12.35 15.28
N SER A 195 -4.91 12.45 14.98
CA SER A 195 -5.38 12.92 13.67
C SER A 195 -4.90 14.35 13.37
N SER A 196 -4.95 15.25 14.35
CA SER A 196 -4.46 16.63 14.22
C SER A 196 -2.93 16.70 14.06
N SER A 197 -2.18 15.87 14.79
CA SER A 197 -0.73 15.77 14.67
C SER A 197 -0.30 15.29 13.27
N CYS A 198 -1.03 14.35 12.67
CA CYS A 198 -0.79 13.94 11.29
C CYS A 198 -0.99 15.10 10.29
N THR A 199 -1.91 16.02 10.55
CA THR A 199 -2.12 17.20 9.70
C THR A 199 -0.91 18.15 9.78
N ALA A 200 -0.40 18.40 10.98
CA ALA A 200 0.78 19.26 11.19
C ALA A 200 2.04 18.68 10.52
N ALA A 201 2.19 17.35 10.50
CA ALA A 201 3.32 16.69 9.83
C ALA A 201 3.24 16.75 8.29
N CYS A 202 2.04 16.96 7.71
CA CYS A 202 1.87 17.14 6.26
C CYS A 202 2.25 18.54 5.78
N TRP A 203 2.06 19.56 6.61
CA TRP A 203 2.15 20.98 6.21
C TRP A 203 3.55 21.43 5.77
N PRO A 204 4.66 21.12 6.46
CA PRO A 204 6.00 21.54 6.04
C PRO A 204 6.42 21.00 4.67
N SER A 205 5.81 19.90 4.24
CA SER A 205 6.13 19.26 2.95
C SER A 205 5.47 19.93 1.74
N CYS A 206 4.45 20.78 1.96
CA CYS A 206 3.76 21.53 0.89
C CYS A 206 4.41 22.87 0.55
N GLU A 207 5.15 23.49 1.47
CA GLU A 207 5.71 24.82 1.24
C GLU A 207 6.95 24.86 0.35
N THR A 208 7.64 23.74 0.17
CA THR A 208 8.87 23.67 -0.66
C THR A 208 8.61 23.41 -2.16
N THR A 209 7.36 23.39 -2.61
CA THR A 209 7.02 23.20 -4.03
C THR A 209 6.43 24.49 -4.65
N ARG A 210 6.89 25.67 -4.24
CA ARG A 210 6.64 26.87 -5.02
C ARG A 210 7.72 26.97 -6.10
N TYR A 211 7.28 26.62 -7.28
CA TYR A 211 7.79 27.03 -8.60
C TYR A 211 9.27 27.47 -8.68
N ALA A 212 10.14 26.55 -9.07
CA ALA A 212 11.27 26.87 -9.93
C ALA A 212 10.83 26.52 -11.36
N GLY A 213 10.21 27.49 -12.01
CA GLY A 213 9.74 27.40 -13.39
C GLY A 213 9.78 28.81 -13.95
N ALA A 214 10.86 29.16 -14.64
CA ALA A 214 10.97 30.15 -15.67
C ALA A 214 11.87 29.56 -16.76
#